data_8b36fa8af443c5af557e582b129c2ffb
#
_entry.id   8b36fa8af443c5af557e582b129c2ffb
#
_cell.length_a   1.000
_cell.length_b   1.000
_cell.length_c   1.000
_cell.angle_alpha   90.00
_cell.angle_beta   90.00
_cell.angle_gamma   90.00
#
_symmetry.space_group_name_H-M   'P 1'
#
loop_
_entity.id
_entity.type
_entity.pdbx_description
1 polymer ?
#
loop_
_entity_poly.entity_id
_entity_poly.type
_entity_poly.pdbx_seq_one_letter_code
_entity_poly.pdbx_strand_id
1 'polypeptide(L)'
;MWKAMFLRNVKLYFKDKAMFFTSLITPAILLVLYVTFLGNVYRDNFSAGFPEGFSLSRQVIDGAVGAQLLSSILAVCCVTVPFCSNMLMVQDKITGARKDLLIAPLKPAVLPVSYFLATVASSLIVCLVAFGLCLGYVHAVGWFYTWGDVLRLAGDVVLLVLFGTALSSLIHFFLSTQGQISAVGTIVSAGYGFICGAYMPISGFGTGLQKVLSFLPSTYATALMRNHAMGGVLQQMQSEGVPEEVVRGIQKALDCDPEFAGKTVAVPEMYLFLCLTILLLLGCYILVHGIAERKQRLP
;
A
#
# COMPACT_ATOMS: atom_id res chain seq x y z
N MET A 1 16.30 21.02 -16.76
CA MET A 1 15.79 19.92 -17.61
C MET A 1 15.04 18.85 -16.80
N TRP A 2 15.59 18.26 -15.73
CA TRP A 2 14.88 17.24 -14.94
C TRP A 2 13.54 17.72 -14.37
N LYS A 3 13.44 18.98 -13.91
CA LYS A 3 12.17 19.59 -13.43
C LYS A 3 11.07 19.59 -14.50
N ALA A 4 11.42 19.87 -15.75
CA ALA A 4 10.47 19.88 -16.85
C ALA A 4 9.93 18.47 -17.11
N MET A 5 10.79 17.45 -17.10
CA MET A 5 10.41 16.05 -17.26
C MET A 5 9.54 15.55 -16.10
N PHE A 6 9.93 15.86 -14.86
CA PHE A 6 9.14 15.57 -13.69
C PHE A 6 7.74 16.17 -13.77
N LEU A 7 7.64 17.49 -14.04
CA LEU A 7 6.36 18.18 -14.15
C LEU A 7 5.50 17.66 -15.32
N ARG A 8 6.14 17.32 -16.47
CA ARG A 8 5.46 16.67 -17.60
C ARG A 8 4.78 15.38 -17.13
N ASN A 9 5.53 14.51 -16.47
CA ASN A 9 5.05 13.19 -16.06
C ASN A 9 3.92 13.31 -15.02
N VAL A 10 4.06 14.18 -14.01
CA VAL A 10 2.99 14.47 -13.04
C VAL A 10 1.73 15.00 -13.74
N LYS A 11 1.89 15.99 -14.64
CA LYS A 11 0.75 16.55 -15.37
C LYS A 11 0.06 15.53 -16.27
N LEU A 12 0.82 14.66 -16.94
CA LEU A 12 0.24 13.61 -17.78
C LEU A 12 -0.59 12.62 -16.98
N TYR A 13 -0.11 12.19 -15.81
CA TYR A 13 -0.88 11.31 -14.94
C TYR A 13 -2.24 11.90 -14.54
N PHE A 14 -2.27 13.16 -14.06
CA PHE A 14 -3.52 13.80 -13.66
C PHE A 14 -4.40 14.25 -14.84
N LYS A 15 -3.83 14.47 -16.02
CA LYS A 15 -4.57 14.82 -17.23
C LYS A 15 -5.23 13.60 -17.88
N ASP A 16 -4.63 12.42 -17.74
CA ASP A 16 -5.20 11.16 -18.18
C ASP A 16 -6.24 10.66 -17.16
N LYS A 17 -7.50 11.06 -17.41
CA LYS A 17 -8.62 10.69 -16.54
C LYS A 17 -8.78 9.18 -16.40
N ALA A 18 -8.54 8.42 -17.49
CA ALA A 18 -8.65 6.97 -17.45
C ALA A 18 -7.62 6.37 -16.48
N MET A 19 -6.35 6.77 -16.58
CA MET A 19 -5.28 6.33 -15.70
C MET A 19 -5.56 6.71 -14.24
N PHE A 20 -5.98 7.95 -13.99
CA PHE A 20 -6.31 8.44 -12.65
C PHE A 20 -7.46 7.64 -12.02
N PHE A 21 -8.61 7.51 -12.72
CA PHE A 21 -9.75 6.78 -12.16
C PHE A 21 -9.47 5.27 -12.02
N THR A 22 -8.72 4.68 -12.94
CA THR A 22 -8.32 3.26 -12.83
C THR A 22 -7.51 3.01 -11.55
N SER A 23 -6.68 3.97 -11.12
CA SER A 23 -5.90 3.84 -9.89
C SER A 23 -6.77 3.79 -8.62
N LEU A 24 -7.97 4.36 -8.68
CA LEU A 24 -8.93 4.41 -7.57
C LEU A 24 -9.95 3.27 -7.57
N ILE A 25 -10.02 2.46 -8.64
CA ILE A 25 -11.03 1.37 -8.75
C ILE A 25 -10.86 0.37 -7.60
N THR A 26 -9.65 -0.11 -7.36
CA THR A 26 -9.38 -1.11 -6.33
C THR A 26 -9.71 -0.63 -4.92
N PRO A 27 -9.25 0.56 -4.48
CA PRO A 27 -9.69 1.14 -3.21
C PRO A 27 -11.20 1.38 -3.12
N ALA A 28 -11.83 1.81 -4.21
CA ALA A 28 -13.27 2.04 -4.25
C ALA A 28 -14.06 0.73 -4.10
N ILE A 29 -13.64 -0.34 -4.77
CA ILE A 29 -14.23 -1.68 -4.61
C ILE A 29 -14.11 -2.13 -3.15
N LEU A 30 -12.92 -1.98 -2.53
CA LEU A 30 -12.72 -2.35 -1.14
C LEU A 30 -13.62 -1.54 -0.20
N LEU A 31 -13.75 -0.24 -0.43
CA LEU A 31 -14.66 0.61 0.34
C LEU A 31 -16.11 0.13 0.23
N VAL A 32 -16.60 -0.16 -0.99
CA VAL A 32 -17.95 -0.67 -1.21
C VAL A 32 -18.16 -2.01 -0.51
N LEU A 33 -17.23 -2.97 -0.68
CA LEU A 33 -17.29 -4.26 0.00
C LEU A 33 -17.33 -4.11 1.52
N TYR A 34 -16.58 -3.15 2.05
CA TYR A 34 -16.53 -2.91 3.48
C TYR A 34 -17.84 -2.33 4.01
N VAL A 35 -18.36 -1.31 3.35
CA VAL A 35 -19.63 -0.65 3.76
C VAL A 35 -20.81 -1.61 3.64
N THR A 36 -20.83 -2.48 2.63
CA THR A 36 -21.97 -3.38 2.35
C THR A 36 -21.90 -4.71 3.09
N PHE A 37 -20.73 -5.26 3.29
CA PHE A 37 -20.55 -6.64 3.78
C PHE A 37 -19.50 -6.78 4.88
N LEU A 38 -18.24 -6.43 4.61
CA LEU A 38 -17.13 -6.68 5.53
C LEU A 38 -17.30 -5.98 6.89
N GLY A 39 -17.84 -4.77 6.90
CA GLY A 39 -18.08 -4.02 8.13
C GLY A 39 -19.01 -4.77 9.10
N ASN A 40 -20.04 -5.42 8.59
CA ASN A 40 -20.94 -6.22 9.43
C ASN A 40 -20.24 -7.51 9.92
N VAL A 41 -19.52 -8.19 9.02
CA VAL A 41 -18.73 -9.39 9.39
C VAL A 41 -17.71 -9.09 10.49
N TYR A 42 -17.00 -7.97 10.37
CA TYR A 42 -16.06 -7.57 11.42
C TYR A 42 -16.76 -7.20 12.73
N ARG A 43 -17.91 -6.50 12.68
CA ARG A 43 -18.70 -6.22 13.90
C ARG A 43 -19.14 -7.49 14.58
N ASP A 44 -19.68 -8.45 13.83
CA ASP A 44 -20.14 -9.72 14.35
C ASP A 44 -18.98 -10.52 14.96
N ASN A 45 -17.83 -10.56 14.29
CA ASN A 45 -16.64 -11.23 14.80
C ASN A 45 -16.10 -10.55 16.07
N PHE A 46 -16.06 -9.23 16.13
CA PHE A 46 -15.69 -8.50 17.35
C PHE A 46 -16.67 -8.81 18.49
N SER A 47 -17.97 -8.79 18.21
CA SER A 47 -19.00 -9.06 19.22
C SER A 47 -18.97 -10.50 19.72
N ALA A 48 -18.68 -11.46 18.84
CA ALA A 48 -18.59 -12.90 19.19
C ALA A 48 -17.29 -13.28 19.92
N GLY A 49 -16.25 -12.47 19.83
CA GLY A 49 -14.95 -12.72 20.45
C GLY A 49 -14.87 -12.39 21.94
N PHE A 50 -15.92 -11.79 22.53
CA PHE A 50 -15.93 -11.44 23.95
C PHE A 50 -16.59 -12.49 24.83
N PRO A 51 -16.13 -12.67 26.10
CA PRO A 51 -16.77 -13.55 27.06
C PRO A 51 -18.23 -13.17 27.32
N GLU A 52 -19.07 -14.16 27.68
CA GLU A 52 -20.47 -13.93 28.06
C GLU A 52 -20.57 -12.89 29.19
N GLY A 53 -21.40 -11.88 29.00
CA GLY A 53 -21.61 -10.79 29.97
C GLY A 53 -20.71 -9.57 29.77
N PHE A 54 -19.80 -9.58 28.79
CA PHE A 54 -19.00 -8.40 28.43
C PHE A 54 -19.55 -7.74 27.16
N SER A 55 -19.90 -6.47 27.23
CA SER A 55 -20.32 -5.69 26.07
C SER A 55 -19.48 -4.43 25.91
N LEU A 56 -18.76 -4.34 24.81
CA LEU A 56 -18.10 -3.08 24.44
C LEU A 56 -19.09 -2.03 23.98
N SER A 57 -18.73 -0.77 24.17
CA SER A 57 -19.50 0.31 23.60
C SER A 57 -19.52 0.19 22.05
N ARG A 58 -20.68 0.48 21.46
CA ARG A 58 -20.84 0.43 19.99
C ARG A 58 -19.80 1.32 19.29
N GLN A 59 -19.45 2.43 19.90
CA GLN A 59 -18.45 3.36 19.38
C GLN A 59 -17.05 2.75 19.27
N VAL A 60 -16.64 1.91 20.24
CA VAL A 60 -15.35 1.21 20.22
C VAL A 60 -15.33 0.16 19.13
N ILE A 61 -16.42 -0.60 18.97
CA ILE A 61 -16.52 -1.60 17.90
C ILE A 61 -16.49 -0.91 16.53
N ASP A 62 -17.27 0.13 16.32
CA ASP A 62 -17.30 0.90 15.06
C ASP A 62 -15.94 1.57 14.77
N GLY A 63 -15.24 2.05 15.79
CA GLY A 63 -13.89 2.58 15.70
C GLY A 63 -12.86 1.53 15.27
N ALA A 64 -12.94 0.31 15.83
CA ALA A 64 -12.06 -0.80 15.44
C ALA A 64 -12.30 -1.21 13.98
N VAL A 65 -13.57 -1.32 13.59
CA VAL A 65 -13.97 -1.60 12.20
C VAL A 65 -13.47 -0.51 11.26
N GLY A 66 -13.58 0.76 11.65
CA GLY A 66 -13.07 1.91 10.88
C GLY A 66 -11.53 1.91 10.74
N ALA A 67 -10.81 1.58 11.80
CA ALA A 67 -9.34 1.47 11.79
C ALA A 67 -8.87 0.33 10.88
N GLN A 68 -9.56 -0.82 10.90
CA GLN A 68 -9.30 -1.94 10.01
C GLN A 68 -9.54 -1.56 8.54
N LEU A 69 -10.63 -0.85 8.24
CA LEU A 69 -10.92 -0.33 6.91
C LEU A 69 -9.82 0.62 6.42
N LEU A 70 -9.46 1.61 7.24
CA LEU A 70 -8.43 2.61 6.94
C LEU A 70 -7.12 1.91 6.56
N SER A 71 -6.63 1.00 7.40
CA SER A 71 -5.37 0.29 7.16
C SER A 71 -5.41 -0.54 5.87
N SER A 72 -6.51 -1.22 5.60
CA SER A 72 -6.69 -2.07 4.41
C SER A 72 -6.76 -1.25 3.12
N ILE A 73 -7.53 -0.16 3.09
CA ILE A 73 -7.62 0.72 1.91
C ILE A 73 -6.26 1.34 1.61
N LEU A 74 -5.58 1.88 2.62
CA LEU A 74 -4.29 2.54 2.42
C LEU A 74 -3.20 1.56 1.99
N ALA A 75 -3.14 0.36 2.58
CA ALA A 75 -2.18 -0.66 2.18
C ALA A 75 -2.33 -1.01 0.68
N VAL A 76 -3.56 -1.12 0.18
CA VAL A 76 -3.82 -1.39 -1.24
C VAL A 76 -3.52 -0.17 -2.10
N CYS A 77 -4.01 1.03 -1.72
CA CYS A 77 -3.78 2.28 -2.43
C CYS A 77 -2.28 2.56 -2.67
N CYS A 78 -1.47 2.43 -1.62
CA CYS A 78 -0.04 2.76 -1.67
C CYS A 78 0.77 1.89 -2.63
N VAL A 79 0.18 0.82 -3.18
CA VAL A 79 0.81 0.00 -4.22
C VAL A 79 0.07 0.11 -5.55
N THR A 80 -1.26 0.03 -5.57
CA THR A 80 -2.02 0.08 -6.83
C THR A 80 -1.90 1.43 -7.54
N VAL A 81 -1.89 2.53 -6.80
CA VAL A 81 -1.73 3.88 -7.38
C VAL A 81 -0.35 4.06 -8.04
N PRO A 82 0.79 3.72 -7.40
CA PRO A 82 2.09 3.72 -8.08
C PRO A 82 2.14 2.84 -9.33
N PHE A 83 1.51 1.66 -9.32
CA PHE A 83 1.46 0.80 -10.50
C PHE A 83 0.73 1.49 -11.66
N CYS A 84 -0.41 2.12 -11.41
CA CYS A 84 -1.13 2.88 -12.43
C CYS A 84 -0.33 4.11 -12.90
N SER A 85 0.27 4.87 -12.00
CA SER A 85 1.06 6.05 -12.37
C SER A 85 2.29 5.69 -13.22
N ASN A 86 2.92 4.56 -12.94
CA ASN A 86 4.11 4.09 -13.66
C ASN A 86 3.81 3.51 -15.06
N MET A 87 2.53 3.26 -15.40
CA MET A 87 2.13 2.88 -16.77
C MET A 87 2.60 3.90 -17.80
N LEU A 88 2.71 5.18 -17.42
CA LEU A 88 3.22 6.25 -18.29
C LEU A 88 4.60 5.94 -18.86
N MET A 89 5.50 5.32 -18.06
CA MET A 89 6.84 4.93 -18.53
C MET A 89 6.77 3.93 -19.69
N VAL A 90 5.82 3.02 -19.66
CA VAL A 90 5.65 2.02 -20.72
C VAL A 90 4.87 2.60 -21.91
N GLN A 91 3.87 3.43 -21.65
CA GLN A 91 3.16 4.17 -22.72
C GLN A 91 4.11 5.02 -23.55
N ASP A 92 5.06 5.73 -22.93
CA ASP A 92 6.09 6.50 -23.64
C ASP A 92 7.02 5.59 -24.48
N LYS A 93 7.22 4.31 -24.10
CA LYS A 93 7.93 3.33 -24.95
C LYS A 93 7.09 2.93 -26.17
N ILE A 94 5.81 2.65 -25.97
CA ILE A 94 4.88 2.17 -27.00
C ILE A 94 4.62 3.25 -28.06
N THR A 95 4.38 4.49 -27.62
CA THR A 95 4.09 5.62 -28.50
C THR A 95 5.31 6.18 -29.21
N GLY A 96 6.52 5.77 -28.81
CA GLY A 96 7.76 6.32 -29.35
C GLY A 96 8.23 7.62 -28.67
N ALA A 97 7.42 8.23 -27.80
CA ALA A 97 7.77 9.47 -27.10
C ALA A 97 9.09 9.36 -26.32
N ARG A 98 9.39 8.13 -25.81
CA ARG A 98 10.68 7.88 -25.16
C ARG A 98 11.88 8.11 -26.11
N LYS A 99 11.75 7.75 -27.40
CA LYS A 99 12.82 7.97 -28.39
C LYS A 99 13.07 9.46 -28.60
N ASP A 100 11.99 10.24 -28.71
CA ASP A 100 12.08 11.70 -28.88
C ASP A 100 12.74 12.36 -27.67
N LEU A 101 12.42 11.88 -26.46
CA LEU A 101 13.04 12.38 -25.23
C LEU A 101 14.54 12.04 -25.15
N LEU A 102 14.97 10.93 -25.74
CA LEU A 102 16.39 10.51 -25.76
C LEU A 102 17.22 11.27 -26.80
N ILE A 103 16.60 11.92 -27.80
CA ILE A 103 17.31 12.80 -28.76
C ILE A 103 17.80 14.08 -28.07
N ALA A 104 17.11 14.52 -27.01
CA ALA A 104 17.54 15.65 -26.21
C ALA A 104 18.86 15.33 -25.47
N PRO A 105 19.79 16.31 -25.31
CA PRO A 105 21.08 16.11 -24.64
C PRO A 105 20.89 15.94 -23.13
N LEU A 106 20.20 14.86 -22.72
CA LEU A 106 19.93 14.50 -21.33
C LEU A 106 21.05 13.56 -20.79
N LYS A 107 21.40 13.76 -19.52
CA LYS A 107 22.15 12.72 -18.81
C LYS A 107 21.29 11.46 -18.72
N PRO A 108 21.85 10.27 -18.92
CA PRO A 108 21.10 9.00 -18.94
C PRO A 108 20.16 8.79 -17.76
N ALA A 109 20.61 9.13 -16.55
CA ALA A 109 19.84 8.96 -15.33
C ALA A 109 18.61 9.93 -15.20
N VAL A 110 18.52 11.00 -16.01
CA VAL A 110 17.47 12.01 -15.85
C VAL A 110 16.09 11.44 -16.15
N LEU A 111 15.97 10.61 -17.16
CA LEU A 111 14.69 10.04 -17.57
C LEU A 111 14.15 9.04 -16.56
N PRO A 112 14.90 8.00 -16.14
CA PRO A 112 14.45 7.06 -15.10
C PRO A 112 14.11 7.73 -13.78
N VAL A 113 14.96 8.65 -13.32
CA VAL A 113 14.74 9.39 -12.07
C VAL A 113 13.50 10.27 -12.16
N SER A 114 13.24 10.89 -13.30
CA SER A 114 12.05 11.73 -13.48
C SER A 114 10.74 10.93 -13.45
N TYR A 115 10.72 9.70 -14.02
CA TYR A 115 9.56 8.80 -13.90
C TYR A 115 9.36 8.38 -12.46
N PHE A 116 10.42 7.93 -11.80
CA PHE A 116 10.34 7.50 -10.40
C PHE A 116 9.81 8.61 -9.48
N LEU A 117 10.42 9.79 -9.51
CA LEU A 117 10.00 10.91 -8.67
C LEU A 117 8.59 11.41 -9.00
N ALA A 118 8.20 11.41 -10.28
CA ALA A 118 6.85 11.79 -10.68
C ALA A 118 5.81 10.77 -10.16
N THR A 119 6.12 9.47 -10.21
CA THR A 119 5.27 8.42 -9.65
C THR A 119 5.15 8.56 -8.15
N VAL A 120 6.26 8.79 -7.40
CA VAL A 120 6.21 9.06 -5.96
C VAL A 120 5.31 10.26 -5.67
N ALA A 121 5.52 11.39 -6.34
CA ALA A 121 4.76 12.62 -6.08
C ALA A 121 3.28 12.45 -6.38
N SER A 122 2.93 11.89 -7.55
CA SER A 122 1.53 11.65 -7.95
C SER A 122 0.83 10.69 -6.99
N SER A 123 1.51 9.60 -6.61
CA SER A 123 0.97 8.60 -5.71
C SER A 123 0.82 9.13 -4.28
N LEU A 124 1.78 9.92 -3.78
CA LEU A 124 1.66 10.56 -2.47
C LEU A 124 0.45 11.50 -2.42
N ILE A 125 0.23 12.32 -3.45
CA ILE A 125 -0.93 13.22 -3.51
C ILE A 125 -2.22 12.40 -3.40
N VAL A 126 -2.37 11.34 -4.21
CA VAL A 126 -3.58 10.51 -4.21
C VAL A 126 -3.76 9.76 -2.90
N CYS A 127 -2.69 9.14 -2.37
CA CYS A 127 -2.75 8.36 -1.13
C CYS A 127 -2.97 9.24 0.11
N LEU A 128 -2.41 10.45 0.15
CA LEU A 128 -2.66 11.40 1.25
C LEU A 128 -4.09 11.95 1.22
N VAL A 129 -4.67 12.16 0.03
CA VAL A 129 -6.10 12.50 -0.08
C VAL A 129 -6.96 11.33 0.40
N ALA A 130 -6.66 10.10 -0.02
CA ALA A 130 -7.35 8.91 0.47
C ALA A 130 -7.20 8.74 1.99
N PHE A 131 -6.02 9.00 2.55
CA PHE A 131 -5.76 8.99 3.99
C PHE A 131 -6.65 10.02 4.72
N GLY A 132 -6.71 11.26 4.23
CA GLY A 132 -7.58 12.28 4.80
C GLY A 132 -9.06 11.91 4.77
N LEU A 133 -9.55 11.29 3.68
CA LEU A 133 -10.91 10.79 3.57
C LEU A 133 -11.18 9.65 4.57
N CYS A 134 -10.24 8.71 4.71
CA CYS A 134 -10.35 7.62 5.68
C CYS A 134 -10.35 8.15 7.14
N LEU A 135 -9.49 9.13 7.46
CA LEU A 135 -9.50 9.78 8.78
C LEU A 135 -10.85 10.49 9.05
N GLY A 136 -11.41 11.17 8.05
CA GLY A 136 -12.74 11.79 8.15
C GLY A 136 -13.83 10.76 8.43
N TYR A 137 -13.78 9.60 7.79
CA TYR A 137 -14.70 8.50 8.05
C TYR A 137 -14.54 7.96 9.48
N VAL A 138 -13.31 7.66 9.91
CA VAL A 138 -13.07 7.18 11.29
C VAL A 138 -13.49 8.20 12.32
N HIS A 139 -13.31 9.50 12.05
CA HIS A 139 -13.77 10.57 12.95
C HIS A 139 -15.30 10.54 13.13
N ALA A 140 -16.04 10.19 12.09
CA ALA A 140 -17.50 10.11 12.15
C ALA A 140 -18.03 8.88 12.89
N VAL A 141 -17.28 7.75 12.90
CA VAL A 141 -17.75 6.49 13.50
C VAL A 141 -17.17 6.20 14.88
N GLY A 142 -15.91 6.63 15.16
CA GLY A 142 -15.26 6.43 16.45
C GLY A 142 -13.81 6.86 16.43
N TRP A 143 -13.50 8.03 17.00
CA TRP A 143 -12.14 8.59 16.99
C TRP A 143 -11.36 8.21 18.25
N PHE A 144 -10.30 7.42 18.07
CA PHE A 144 -9.40 6.99 19.15
C PHE A 144 -7.93 7.31 18.84
N TYR A 145 -7.64 8.17 17.85
CA TYR A 145 -6.28 8.53 17.46
C TYR A 145 -5.75 9.73 18.23
N THR A 146 -4.50 9.63 18.65
CA THR A 146 -3.68 10.78 19.03
C THR A 146 -3.03 11.41 17.80
N TRP A 147 -2.55 12.64 17.90
CA TRP A 147 -1.76 13.27 16.83
C TRP A 147 -0.51 12.46 16.48
N GLY A 148 0.08 11.75 17.46
CA GLY A 148 1.20 10.85 17.25
C GLY A 148 0.84 9.67 16.33
N ASP A 149 -0.35 9.09 16.49
CA ASP A 149 -0.80 7.98 15.66
C ASP A 149 -1.08 8.43 14.22
N VAL A 150 -1.69 9.61 14.03
CA VAL A 150 -1.89 10.21 12.71
C VAL A 150 -0.57 10.45 11.99
N LEU A 151 0.46 10.95 12.70
CA LEU A 151 1.79 11.17 12.13
C LEU A 151 2.49 9.85 11.77
N ARG A 152 2.37 8.81 12.61
CA ARG A 152 2.91 7.46 12.30
C ARG A 152 2.24 6.89 11.06
N LEU A 153 0.91 6.94 10.98
CA LEU A 153 0.15 6.50 9.80
C LEU A 153 0.53 7.28 8.53
N ALA A 154 0.72 8.60 8.64
CA ALA A 154 1.20 9.40 7.51
C ALA A 154 2.62 8.97 7.08
N GLY A 155 3.50 8.65 8.03
CA GLY A 155 4.82 8.09 7.77
C GLY A 155 4.75 6.73 7.06
N ASP A 156 3.83 5.86 7.50
CA ASP A 156 3.59 4.57 6.85
C ASP A 156 3.11 4.74 5.40
N VAL A 157 2.19 5.68 5.15
CA VAL A 157 1.74 6.00 3.78
C VAL A 157 2.93 6.40 2.91
N VAL A 158 3.83 7.25 3.40
CA VAL A 158 5.04 7.65 2.65
C VAL A 158 5.92 6.43 2.37
N LEU A 159 6.18 5.60 3.37
CA LEU A 159 7.02 4.42 3.25
C LEU A 159 6.43 3.40 2.25
N LEU A 160 5.12 3.15 2.34
CA LEU A 160 4.43 2.21 1.46
C LEU A 160 4.35 2.73 0.01
N VAL A 161 4.16 4.02 -0.20
CA VAL A 161 4.22 4.63 -1.54
C VAL A 161 5.62 4.50 -2.13
N LEU A 162 6.67 4.67 -1.34
CA LEU A 162 8.05 4.44 -1.79
C LEU A 162 8.27 2.97 -2.16
N PHE A 163 7.79 2.04 -1.34
CA PHE A 163 7.83 0.61 -1.64
C PHE A 163 7.07 0.28 -2.94
N GLY A 164 5.81 0.71 -3.06
CA GLY A 164 4.98 0.49 -4.24
C GLY A 164 5.58 1.10 -5.51
N THR A 165 6.19 2.29 -5.40
CA THR A 165 6.87 2.96 -6.51
C THR A 165 8.13 2.21 -6.93
N ALA A 166 8.97 1.77 -5.99
CA ALA A 166 10.18 1.03 -6.28
C ALA A 166 9.85 -0.31 -6.97
N LEU A 167 8.86 -1.04 -6.44
CA LEU A 167 8.38 -2.29 -7.01
C LEU A 167 7.79 -2.10 -8.40
N SER A 168 6.89 -1.12 -8.57
CA SER A 168 6.27 -0.85 -9.87
C SER A 168 7.29 -0.38 -10.90
N SER A 169 8.26 0.47 -10.52
CA SER A 169 9.31 0.96 -11.42
C SER A 169 10.17 -0.17 -11.96
N LEU A 170 10.54 -1.12 -11.10
CA LEU A 170 11.31 -2.29 -11.51
C LEU A 170 10.51 -3.19 -12.46
N ILE A 171 9.25 -3.47 -12.16
CA ILE A 171 8.39 -4.32 -13.01
C ILE A 171 8.14 -3.63 -14.36
N HIS A 172 7.72 -2.36 -14.39
CA HIS A 172 7.40 -1.64 -15.62
C HIS A 172 8.62 -1.40 -16.50
N PHE A 173 9.84 -1.48 -15.95
CA PHE A 173 11.05 -1.45 -16.78
C PHE A 173 11.04 -2.55 -17.84
N PHE A 174 10.61 -3.76 -17.50
CA PHE A 174 10.59 -4.92 -18.39
C PHE A 174 9.40 -4.95 -19.34
N LEU A 175 8.37 -4.13 -19.10
CA LEU A 175 7.17 -4.09 -19.95
C LEU A 175 7.43 -3.22 -21.19
N SER A 176 6.88 -3.66 -22.33
CA SER A 176 7.07 -3.00 -23.62
C SER A 176 5.80 -2.95 -24.49
N THR A 177 4.72 -3.64 -24.10
CA THR A 177 3.47 -3.72 -24.86
C THR A 177 2.25 -3.33 -24.03
N GLN A 178 1.18 -2.89 -24.68
CA GLN A 178 -0.10 -2.56 -24.01
C GLN A 178 -0.70 -3.80 -23.33
N GLY A 179 -0.59 -4.99 -23.94
CA GLY A 179 -1.06 -6.23 -23.34
C GLY A 179 -0.37 -6.57 -22.02
N GLN A 180 0.96 -6.37 -21.95
CA GLN A 180 1.71 -6.57 -20.72
C GLN A 180 1.29 -5.59 -19.61
N ILE A 181 1.07 -4.31 -19.95
CA ILE A 181 0.56 -3.32 -18.97
C ILE A 181 -0.79 -3.76 -18.43
N SER A 182 -1.73 -4.14 -19.31
CA SER A 182 -3.07 -4.55 -18.92
C SER A 182 -3.04 -5.81 -18.04
N ALA A 183 -2.22 -6.80 -18.39
CA ALA A 183 -2.08 -8.03 -17.61
C ALA A 183 -1.53 -7.75 -16.21
N VAL A 184 -0.43 -7.00 -16.09
CA VAL A 184 0.16 -6.63 -14.79
C VAL A 184 -0.82 -5.77 -13.98
N GLY A 185 -1.46 -4.79 -14.62
CA GLY A 185 -2.47 -3.94 -13.96
C GLY A 185 -3.62 -4.76 -13.38
N THR A 186 -4.14 -5.74 -14.13
CA THR A 186 -5.22 -6.63 -13.66
C THR A 186 -4.76 -7.50 -12.49
N ILE A 187 -3.57 -8.13 -12.59
CA ILE A 187 -3.02 -8.98 -11.52
C ILE A 187 -2.83 -8.18 -10.24
N VAL A 188 -2.25 -6.97 -10.33
CA VAL A 188 -2.02 -6.13 -9.17
C VAL A 188 -3.34 -5.63 -8.58
N SER A 189 -4.26 -5.14 -9.41
CA SER A 189 -5.56 -4.62 -8.94
C SER A 189 -6.42 -5.68 -8.28
N ALA A 190 -6.46 -6.92 -8.81
CA ALA A 190 -7.28 -8.00 -8.28
C ALA A 190 -6.58 -8.80 -7.17
N GLY A 191 -5.28 -9.05 -7.32
CA GLY A 191 -4.53 -10.00 -6.48
C GLY A 191 -3.81 -9.37 -5.29
N TYR A 192 -3.34 -8.13 -5.41
CA TYR A 192 -2.49 -7.54 -4.38
C TYR A 192 -3.15 -7.48 -3.00
N GLY A 193 -4.44 -7.16 -2.93
CA GLY A 193 -5.17 -7.06 -1.65
C GLY A 193 -5.26 -8.40 -0.89
N PHE A 194 -5.25 -9.54 -1.61
CA PHE A 194 -5.14 -10.86 -0.98
C PHE A 194 -3.71 -11.15 -0.52
N ILE A 195 -2.73 -10.83 -1.36
CA ILE A 195 -1.30 -11.08 -1.09
C ILE A 195 -0.81 -10.29 0.12
N CYS A 196 -1.27 -9.05 0.29
CA CYS A 196 -0.87 -8.21 1.41
C CYS A 196 -1.75 -8.37 2.67
N GLY A 197 -2.79 -9.19 2.64
CA GLY A 197 -3.70 -9.40 3.78
C GLY A 197 -4.70 -8.26 4.01
N ALA A 198 -4.92 -7.38 3.02
CA ALA A 198 -5.85 -6.26 3.16
C ALA A 198 -7.32 -6.69 3.03
N TYR A 199 -7.64 -7.63 2.11
CA TYR A 199 -9.00 -8.13 1.92
C TYR A 199 -9.39 -9.18 2.95
N MET A 200 -8.45 -9.99 3.37
CA MET A 200 -8.62 -11.04 4.37
C MET A 200 -7.31 -11.18 5.15
N PRO A 201 -7.36 -11.29 6.48
CA PRO A 201 -6.17 -11.55 7.29
C PRO A 201 -5.41 -12.78 6.81
N ILE A 202 -4.07 -12.71 6.83
CA ILE A 202 -3.20 -13.82 6.38
C ILE A 202 -3.38 -15.04 7.26
N SER A 203 -3.68 -14.83 8.54
CA SER A 203 -4.04 -15.89 9.51
C SER A 203 -5.25 -16.74 9.07
N GLY A 204 -6.12 -16.22 8.21
CA GLY A 204 -7.25 -16.93 7.62
C GLY A 204 -6.92 -17.88 6.48
N PHE A 205 -5.69 -17.84 5.93
CA PHE A 205 -5.25 -18.74 4.86
C PHE A 205 -4.72 -20.07 5.42
N GLY A 206 -4.61 -21.09 4.57
CA GLY A 206 -3.96 -22.36 4.94
C GLY A 206 -2.46 -22.16 5.23
N THR A 207 -1.89 -22.98 6.12
CA THR A 207 -0.52 -22.86 6.65
C THR A 207 0.58 -22.80 5.58
N GLY A 208 0.40 -23.46 4.44
CA GLY A 208 1.34 -23.40 3.31
C GLY A 208 1.40 -22.01 2.67
N LEU A 209 0.24 -21.40 2.44
CA LEU A 209 0.15 -20.06 1.84
C LEU A 209 0.60 -18.98 2.84
N GLN A 210 0.25 -19.13 4.14
CA GLN A 210 0.75 -18.24 5.18
C GLN A 210 2.28 -18.15 5.19
N LYS A 211 2.97 -19.31 5.09
CA LYS A 211 4.44 -19.35 5.02
C LYS A 211 4.98 -18.61 3.78
N VAL A 212 4.34 -18.74 2.64
CA VAL A 212 4.78 -18.01 1.43
C VAL A 212 4.55 -16.51 1.60
N LEU A 213 3.39 -16.11 2.08
CA LEU A 213 3.05 -14.69 2.26
C LEU A 213 3.91 -14.02 3.34
N SER A 214 4.36 -14.76 4.36
CA SER A 214 5.25 -14.23 5.41
C SER A 214 6.65 -13.84 4.89
N PHE A 215 7.06 -14.27 3.69
CA PHE A 215 8.29 -13.78 3.05
C PHE A 215 8.10 -12.48 2.27
N LEU A 216 6.85 -12.05 2.06
CA LEU A 216 6.56 -10.90 1.21
C LEU A 216 6.60 -9.59 2.00
N PRO A 217 7.30 -8.56 1.52
CA PRO A 217 7.33 -7.25 2.17
C PRO A 217 5.96 -6.61 2.32
N SER A 218 5.03 -6.92 1.41
CA SER A 218 3.65 -6.44 1.45
C SER A 218 2.89 -6.84 2.72
N THR A 219 3.17 -8.01 3.27
CA THR A 219 2.61 -8.50 4.53
C THR A 219 2.96 -7.58 5.69
N TYR A 220 4.25 -7.27 5.82
CA TYR A 220 4.75 -6.37 6.88
C TYR A 220 4.30 -4.92 6.68
N ALA A 221 4.19 -4.49 5.43
CA ALA A 221 3.66 -3.18 5.10
C ALA A 221 2.22 -3.00 5.59
N THR A 222 1.36 -3.98 5.34
CA THR A 222 -0.04 -3.96 5.80
C THR A 222 -0.15 -4.11 7.30
N ALA A 223 0.64 -5.02 7.90
CA ALA A 223 0.66 -5.23 9.35
C ALA A 223 1.12 -3.97 10.09
N LEU A 224 2.13 -3.27 9.60
CA LEU A 224 2.61 -2.00 10.16
C LEU A 224 1.51 -0.93 10.16
N MET A 225 0.87 -0.72 9.01
CA MET A 225 -0.27 0.21 8.88
C MET A 225 -1.40 -0.16 9.83
N ARG A 226 -1.70 -1.45 9.96
CA ARG A 226 -2.77 -1.98 10.81
C ARG A 226 -2.43 -1.82 12.29
N ASN A 227 -1.19 -2.09 12.69
CA ASN A 227 -0.73 -1.92 14.06
C ASN A 227 -0.91 -0.47 14.52
N HIS A 228 -0.51 0.50 13.71
CA HIS A 228 -0.68 1.91 14.05
C HIS A 228 -2.16 2.36 13.97
N ALA A 229 -2.93 1.84 13.02
CA ALA A 229 -4.35 2.18 12.92
C ALA A 229 -5.18 1.62 14.09
N MET A 230 -4.85 0.43 14.57
CA MET A 230 -5.58 -0.23 15.64
C MET A 230 -5.14 0.20 17.05
N GLY A 231 -3.93 0.78 17.21
CA GLY A 231 -3.32 1.05 18.51
C GLY A 231 -4.22 1.82 19.48
N GLY A 232 -4.82 2.92 19.05
CA GLY A 232 -5.68 3.74 19.89
C GLY A 232 -6.96 3.04 20.35
N VAL A 233 -7.64 2.32 19.46
CA VAL A 233 -8.86 1.60 19.79
C VAL A 233 -8.59 0.38 20.69
N LEU A 234 -7.47 -0.30 20.52
CA LEU A 234 -7.08 -1.42 21.39
C LEU A 234 -6.76 -0.93 22.81
N GLN A 235 -6.11 0.24 22.94
CA GLN A 235 -5.91 0.87 24.25
C GLN A 235 -7.25 1.26 24.90
N GLN A 236 -8.21 1.75 24.13
CA GLN A 236 -9.55 2.05 24.63
C GLN A 236 -10.26 0.77 25.12
N MET A 237 -10.18 -0.34 24.38
CA MET A 237 -10.72 -1.62 24.82
C MET A 237 -10.14 -2.07 26.18
N GLN A 238 -8.82 -1.93 26.35
CA GLN A 238 -8.17 -2.22 27.65
C GLN A 238 -8.69 -1.31 28.77
N SER A 239 -8.89 -0.02 28.48
CA SER A 239 -9.43 0.94 29.48
C SER A 239 -10.88 0.63 29.89
N GLU A 240 -11.68 0.01 29.00
CA GLU A 240 -13.03 -0.47 29.26
C GLU A 240 -13.05 -1.83 29.98
N GLY A 241 -11.87 -2.38 30.34
CA GLY A 241 -11.75 -3.59 31.13
C GLY A 241 -11.67 -4.90 30.33
N VAL A 242 -11.42 -4.83 29.01
CA VAL A 242 -11.15 -6.04 28.21
C VAL A 242 -9.84 -6.68 28.68
N PRO A 243 -9.83 -8.00 29.00
CA PRO A 243 -8.61 -8.68 29.40
C PRO A 243 -7.53 -8.59 28.32
N GLU A 244 -6.28 -8.42 28.75
CA GLU A 244 -5.14 -8.28 27.84
C GLU A 244 -5.00 -9.47 26.87
N GLU A 245 -5.34 -10.68 27.33
CA GLU A 245 -5.31 -11.88 26.49
C GLU A 245 -6.30 -11.79 25.32
N VAL A 246 -7.49 -11.23 25.53
CA VAL A 246 -8.50 -11.02 24.49
C VAL A 246 -8.01 -9.97 23.49
N VAL A 247 -7.42 -8.86 23.96
CA VAL A 247 -6.84 -7.82 23.10
C VAL A 247 -5.72 -8.39 22.25
N ARG A 248 -4.82 -9.19 22.81
CA ARG A 248 -3.77 -9.89 22.05
C ARG A 248 -4.36 -10.89 21.04
N GLY A 249 -5.43 -11.58 21.40
CA GLY A 249 -6.17 -12.45 20.47
C GLY A 249 -6.70 -11.69 19.26
N ILE A 250 -7.27 -10.51 19.48
CA ILE A 250 -7.74 -9.60 18.41
C ILE A 250 -6.57 -9.13 17.55
N GLN A 251 -5.46 -8.69 18.14
CA GLN A 251 -4.26 -8.25 17.40
C GLN A 251 -3.74 -9.36 16.48
N LYS A 252 -3.69 -10.60 16.99
CA LYS A 252 -3.26 -11.76 16.22
C LYS A 252 -4.25 -12.12 15.11
N ALA A 253 -5.54 -12.11 15.40
CA ALA A 253 -6.60 -12.41 14.42
C ALA A 253 -6.66 -11.40 13.27
N LEU A 254 -6.26 -10.16 13.52
CA LEU A 254 -6.21 -9.06 12.54
C LEU A 254 -4.84 -8.90 11.87
N ASP A 255 -3.87 -9.77 12.15
CA ASP A 255 -2.48 -9.66 11.67
C ASP A 255 -1.82 -8.29 11.98
N CYS A 256 -2.09 -7.71 13.15
CA CYS A 256 -1.36 -6.53 13.63
C CYS A 256 0.10 -6.89 13.94
N ASP A 257 0.31 -8.10 14.43
CA ASP A 257 1.59 -8.66 14.83
C ASP A 257 1.87 -9.93 14.02
N PRO A 258 2.43 -9.80 12.79
CA PRO A 258 2.68 -10.93 11.91
C PRO A 258 3.75 -11.86 12.48
N GLU A 259 3.60 -13.16 12.24
CA GLU A 259 4.57 -14.17 12.63
C GLU A 259 5.49 -14.57 11.47
N PHE A 260 6.79 -14.66 11.76
CA PHE A 260 7.78 -15.24 10.86
C PHE A 260 8.52 -16.39 11.55
N ALA A 261 8.47 -17.57 10.97
CA ALA A 261 9.08 -18.79 11.53
C ALA A 261 8.70 -19.05 13.00
N GLY A 262 7.45 -18.76 13.39
CA GLY A 262 6.92 -18.97 14.75
C GLY A 262 7.34 -17.89 15.76
N LYS A 263 7.92 -16.78 15.31
CA LYS A 263 8.22 -15.62 16.14
C LYS A 263 7.42 -14.40 15.65
N THR A 264 6.86 -13.66 16.58
CA THR A 264 6.21 -12.37 16.29
C THR A 264 7.26 -11.34 15.85
N VAL A 265 6.99 -10.66 14.75
CA VAL A 265 7.88 -9.62 14.20
C VAL A 265 7.51 -8.27 14.82
N ALA A 266 8.46 -7.64 15.49
CA ALA A 266 8.25 -6.36 16.13
C ALA A 266 8.17 -5.20 15.11
N VAL A 267 7.46 -4.12 15.46
CA VAL A 267 7.31 -2.92 14.61
C VAL A 267 8.64 -2.37 14.07
N PRO A 268 9.73 -2.24 14.85
CA PRO A 268 11.03 -1.80 14.33
C PRO A 268 11.61 -2.76 13.28
N GLU A 269 11.39 -4.06 13.42
CA GLU A 269 11.85 -5.07 12.46
C GLU A 269 11.08 -4.97 11.14
N MET A 270 9.76 -4.69 11.19
CA MET A 270 8.95 -4.43 10.01
C MET A 270 9.46 -3.22 9.22
N TYR A 271 9.76 -2.12 9.91
CA TYR A 271 10.37 -0.92 9.31
C TYR A 271 11.71 -1.23 8.65
N LEU A 272 12.59 -1.93 9.38
CA LEU A 272 13.91 -2.31 8.87
C LEU A 272 13.79 -3.16 7.61
N PHE A 273 12.91 -4.17 7.62
CA PHE A 273 12.68 -5.06 6.49
C PHE A 273 12.15 -4.31 5.26
N LEU A 274 11.18 -3.39 5.46
CA LEU A 274 10.64 -2.55 4.38
C LEU A 274 11.70 -1.60 3.82
N CYS A 275 12.45 -0.93 4.67
CA CYS A 275 13.52 -0.01 4.23
C CYS A 275 14.59 -0.77 3.42
N LEU A 276 15.04 -1.93 3.90
CA LEU A 276 16.00 -2.77 3.18
C LEU A 276 15.44 -3.24 1.84
N THR A 277 14.16 -3.62 1.79
CA THR A 277 13.50 -4.02 0.54
C THR A 277 13.42 -2.86 -0.45
N ILE A 278 13.06 -1.65 0.01
CA ILE A 278 13.02 -0.45 -0.84
C ILE A 278 14.41 -0.17 -1.42
N LEU A 279 15.45 -0.22 -0.59
CA LEU A 279 16.84 0.00 -1.03
C LEU A 279 17.28 -1.05 -2.03
N LEU A 280 16.93 -2.33 -1.82
CA LEU A 280 17.21 -3.42 -2.75
C LEU A 280 16.51 -3.19 -4.10
N LEU A 281 15.21 -2.88 -4.10
CA LEU A 281 14.45 -2.62 -5.32
C LEU A 281 14.98 -1.42 -6.09
N LEU A 282 15.34 -0.34 -5.40
CA LEU A 282 15.98 0.84 -6.01
C LEU A 282 17.35 0.51 -6.59
N GLY A 283 18.15 -0.26 -5.86
CA GLY A 283 19.45 -0.74 -6.34
C GLY A 283 19.30 -1.57 -7.62
N CYS A 284 18.36 -2.52 -7.63
CA CYS A 284 18.03 -3.31 -8.83
C CYS A 284 17.55 -2.40 -9.99
N TYR A 285 16.68 -1.44 -9.72
CA TYR A 285 16.18 -0.51 -10.73
C TYR A 285 17.32 0.31 -11.37
N ILE A 286 18.24 0.85 -10.57
CA ILE A 286 19.41 1.60 -11.05
C ILE A 286 20.35 0.70 -11.87
N LEU A 287 20.63 -0.51 -11.39
CA LEU A 287 21.50 -1.46 -12.08
C LEU A 287 20.96 -1.86 -13.45
N VAL A 288 19.66 -2.18 -13.52
CA VAL A 288 19.02 -2.60 -14.78
C VAL A 288 19.03 -1.46 -15.80
N HIS A 289 18.74 -0.22 -15.38
CA HIS A 289 18.88 0.95 -16.25
C HIS A 289 20.30 1.17 -16.72
N GLY A 290 21.30 1.07 -15.83
CA GLY A 290 22.71 1.22 -16.20
C GLY A 290 23.21 0.18 -17.20
N ILE A 291 22.75 -1.08 -17.07
CA ILE A 291 23.08 -2.16 -18.02
C ILE A 291 22.41 -1.89 -19.38
N ALA A 292 21.14 -1.49 -19.38
CA ALA A 292 20.41 -1.20 -20.62
C ALA A 292 21.05 -0.05 -21.42
N GLU A 293 21.50 0.99 -20.74
CA GLU A 293 22.18 2.13 -21.37
C GLU A 293 23.54 1.77 -21.96
N ARG A 294 24.30 0.93 -21.25
CA ARG A 294 25.60 0.43 -21.78
C ARG A 294 25.41 -0.35 -23.07
N LYS A 295 24.39 -1.20 -23.15
CA LYS A 295 24.06 -1.97 -24.38
C LYS A 295 23.64 -1.08 -25.55
N GLN A 296 23.03 0.08 -25.29
CA GLN A 296 22.64 1.03 -26.35
C GLN A 296 23.80 1.89 -26.87
N ARG A 297 24.92 1.94 -26.14
CA ARG A 297 26.12 2.72 -26.52
C ARG A 297 27.21 1.87 -27.16
N LEU A 298 27.08 0.56 -27.15
CA LEU A 298 27.96 -0.34 -27.88
C LEU A 298 27.52 -0.34 -29.35
N PRO A 299 28.44 -0.07 -30.31
CA PRO A 299 28.16 0.00 -31.75
C PRO A 299 27.66 -1.32 -32.31
#